data_0d4f5fb0d56a314690f47c6c34bc6ed6
#
_entry.id   0d4f5fb0d56a314690f47c6c34bc6ed6
#
_cell.length_a   1.000
_cell.length_b   1.000
_cell.length_c   1.000
_cell.angle_alpha   90.00
_cell.angle_beta   90.00
_cell.angle_gamma   90.00
#
_symmetry.space_group_name_H-M   'P 1'
#
loop_
_entity.id
_entity.type
_entity.pdbx_description
1 polymer ?
#
loop_
_entity_poly.entity_id
_entity_poly.type
_entity_poly.pdbx_seq_one_letter_code
_entity_poly.pdbx_strand_id
1 'polypeptide(L)'
;MVGGVVYIFSTIGEPDVIEHTGGPAWIVYGELDGNRSDRLKRFHEHFARATGMEGVVSESIRTELWEKSVFISAISGVTAAIRLPDGATRDEKSFWDPFVDSLEEARDAAIAEGVQVTDDIVEERTAFARDLDPGMY
;
A
#
# COMPACT_ATOMS: atom_id res chain seq x y z
N MET A 1 -8.57 17.98 5.31
CA MET A 1 -8.50 17.20 4.03
C MET A 1 -8.58 15.74 4.39
N VAL A 2 -9.37 14.93 3.65
CA VAL A 2 -9.44 13.47 3.88
C VAL A 2 -8.39 12.79 2.99
N GLY A 3 -7.53 11.99 3.59
CA GLY A 3 -6.63 11.07 2.91
C GLY A 3 -7.26 9.69 2.81
N GLY A 4 -6.76 8.85 1.89
CA GLY A 4 -7.21 7.46 1.79
C GLY A 4 -6.19 6.55 1.13
N VAL A 5 -6.17 5.30 1.58
CA VAL A 5 -5.32 4.23 1.07
C VAL A 5 -6.22 3.06 0.69
N VAL A 6 -6.11 2.57 -0.54
CA VAL A 6 -6.90 1.44 -1.04
C VAL A 6 -6.02 0.19 -1.10
N TYR A 7 -6.54 -0.91 -0.60
CA TYR A 7 -5.94 -2.23 -0.71
C TYR A 7 -6.84 -3.10 -1.59
N ILE A 8 -6.43 -3.30 -2.83
CA ILE A 8 -7.17 -4.05 -3.84
C ILE A 8 -6.19 -4.62 -4.87
N PHE A 9 -6.43 -5.83 -5.33
CA PHE A 9 -5.75 -6.40 -6.48
C PHE A 9 -6.68 -6.35 -7.68
N SER A 10 -6.37 -5.48 -8.63
CA SER A 10 -7.18 -5.31 -9.84
C SER A 10 -6.31 -5.03 -11.03
N THR A 11 -6.72 -5.55 -12.19
CA THR A 11 -6.06 -5.36 -13.48
C THR A 11 -7.05 -4.89 -14.53
N ILE A 12 -6.55 -4.31 -15.60
CA ILE A 12 -7.35 -4.05 -16.80
C ILE A 12 -7.31 -5.33 -17.65
N GLY A 13 -8.45 -6.04 -17.72
CA GLY A 13 -8.59 -7.25 -18.54
C GLY A 13 -8.76 -6.91 -20.02
N GLU A 14 -9.86 -6.24 -20.36
CA GLU A 14 -10.15 -5.71 -21.69
C GLU A 14 -10.42 -4.20 -21.59
N PRO A 15 -10.50 -3.46 -22.72
CA PRO A 15 -10.92 -2.07 -22.67
C PRO A 15 -12.26 -1.92 -21.91
N ASP A 16 -12.29 -0.97 -20.97
CA ASP A 16 -13.46 -0.67 -20.11
C ASP A 16 -13.79 -1.77 -19.07
N VAL A 17 -12.98 -2.82 -18.92
CA VAL A 17 -13.18 -3.88 -17.93
C VAL A 17 -12.06 -3.90 -16.90
N ILE A 18 -12.43 -3.69 -15.63
CA ILE A 18 -11.53 -3.88 -14.50
C ILE A 18 -11.85 -5.23 -13.84
N GLU A 19 -10.86 -6.09 -13.82
CA GLU A 19 -10.95 -7.40 -13.17
C GLU A 19 -10.40 -7.30 -11.75
N HIS A 20 -11.22 -7.69 -10.75
CA HIS A 20 -10.79 -7.87 -9.38
C HIS A 20 -10.47 -9.34 -9.16
N THR A 21 -9.18 -9.65 -8.97
CA THR A 21 -8.67 -11.04 -8.94
C THR A 21 -8.66 -11.66 -7.55
N GLY A 22 -9.46 -11.12 -6.63
CA GLY A 22 -9.51 -11.58 -5.24
C GLY A 22 -8.51 -10.83 -4.34
N GLY A 23 -8.22 -11.38 -3.16
CA GLY A 23 -7.36 -10.72 -2.17
C GLY A 23 -8.08 -9.60 -1.41
N PRO A 24 -7.33 -8.59 -0.93
CA PRO A 24 -7.91 -7.53 -0.14
C PRO A 24 -8.88 -6.65 -0.94
N ALA A 25 -9.93 -6.18 -0.27
CA ALA A 25 -10.86 -5.22 -0.82
C ALA A 25 -11.30 -4.26 0.30
N TRP A 26 -10.39 -3.41 0.77
CA TRP A 26 -10.70 -2.38 1.75
C TRP A 26 -10.02 -1.06 1.43
N ILE A 27 -10.60 0.00 1.97
CA ILE A 27 -10.05 1.35 1.95
C ILE A 27 -9.89 1.85 3.40
N VAL A 28 -8.71 2.33 3.73
CA VAL A 28 -8.44 3.06 4.98
C VAL A 28 -8.48 4.54 4.66
N TYR A 29 -9.22 5.34 5.45
CA TYR A 29 -9.33 6.77 5.23
C TYR A 29 -9.48 7.54 6.54
N GLY A 30 -9.09 8.81 6.52
CA GLY A 30 -9.15 9.68 7.68
C GLY A 30 -8.83 11.13 7.36
N GLU A 31 -9.13 12.03 8.29
CA GLU A 31 -8.67 13.41 8.17
C GLU A 31 -7.15 13.46 8.41
N LEU A 32 -6.43 14.32 7.65
CA LEU A 32 -4.96 14.46 7.81
C LEU A 32 -4.56 15.00 9.18
N ASP A 33 -5.47 15.65 9.89
CA ASP A 33 -5.28 16.16 11.24
C ASP A 33 -5.79 15.20 12.34
N GLY A 34 -6.20 13.99 11.97
CA GLY A 34 -6.69 12.96 12.87
C GLY A 34 -8.12 13.19 13.42
N ASN A 35 -8.77 14.29 13.05
CA ASN A 35 -10.09 14.63 13.58
C ASN A 35 -11.21 13.74 12.99
N ARG A 36 -12.24 13.46 13.77
CA ARG A 36 -13.46 12.76 13.33
C ARG A 36 -14.53 13.78 12.91
N SER A 37 -14.41 14.31 11.69
CA SER A 37 -15.36 15.28 11.15
C SER A 37 -16.71 14.65 10.75
N ASP A 38 -17.77 15.46 10.65
CA ASP A 38 -19.08 14.99 10.22
C ASP A 38 -19.08 14.50 8.75
N ARG A 39 -18.20 15.06 7.90
CA ARG A 39 -18.04 14.54 6.53
C ARG A 39 -17.44 13.15 6.53
N LEU A 40 -16.47 12.86 7.41
CA LEU A 40 -15.85 11.54 7.56
C LEU A 40 -16.88 10.51 8.06
N LYS A 41 -17.74 10.89 9.02
CA LYS A 41 -18.81 10.03 9.52
C LYS A 41 -19.79 9.68 8.40
N ARG A 42 -20.27 10.70 7.65
CA ARG A 42 -21.18 10.47 6.51
C ARG A 42 -20.55 9.58 5.45
N PHE A 43 -19.27 9.77 5.15
CA PHE A 43 -18.54 8.93 4.21
C PHE A 43 -18.49 7.49 4.69
N HIS A 44 -18.17 7.26 5.97
CA HIS A 44 -18.15 5.93 6.57
C HIS A 44 -19.52 5.24 6.54
N GLU A 45 -20.61 5.97 6.76
CA GLU A 45 -21.98 5.44 6.67
C GLU A 45 -22.32 4.90 5.26
N HIS A 46 -21.72 5.46 4.21
CA HIS A 46 -21.88 4.94 2.84
C HIS A 46 -21.14 3.60 2.69
N PHE A 47 -19.93 3.46 3.23
CA PHE A 47 -19.19 2.19 3.22
C PHE A 47 -19.87 1.11 4.04
N ALA A 48 -20.51 1.44 5.15
CA ALA A 48 -21.27 0.47 5.95
C ALA A 48 -22.43 -0.19 5.17
N ARG A 49 -22.83 0.39 4.04
CA ARG A 49 -23.87 -0.15 3.14
C ARG A 49 -23.29 -0.73 1.85
N ALA A 50 -21.99 -0.59 1.62
CA ALA A 50 -21.34 -1.14 0.44
C ALA A 50 -21.19 -2.65 0.56
N THR A 51 -21.21 -3.33 -0.58
CA THR A 51 -20.89 -4.75 -0.68
C THR A 51 -19.59 -4.93 -1.47
N GLY A 52 -18.75 -5.87 -1.03
CA GLY A 52 -17.52 -6.19 -1.73
C GLY A 52 -16.32 -5.29 -1.41
N MET A 53 -16.49 -4.26 -0.57
CA MET A 53 -15.38 -3.43 -0.09
C MET A 53 -15.65 -2.96 1.34
N GLU A 54 -14.65 -3.03 2.19
CA GLU A 54 -14.70 -2.55 3.57
C GLU A 54 -14.09 -1.14 3.69
N GLY A 55 -14.72 -0.28 4.49
CA GLY A 55 -14.21 1.05 4.81
C GLY A 55 -13.75 1.13 6.25
N VAL A 56 -12.49 1.47 6.46
CA VAL A 56 -11.85 1.61 7.78
C VAL A 56 -11.50 3.06 8.06
N VAL A 57 -11.93 3.59 9.19
CA VAL A 57 -11.56 4.96 9.62
C VAL A 57 -10.25 4.90 10.40
N SER A 58 -9.23 5.59 9.89
CA SER A 58 -7.94 5.75 10.58
C SER A 58 -7.91 7.05 11.38
N GLU A 59 -7.30 7.00 12.55
CA GLU A 59 -6.95 8.17 13.36
C GLU A 59 -5.58 8.76 12.97
N SER A 60 -4.78 8.02 12.20
CA SER A 60 -3.48 8.44 11.71
C SER A 60 -3.30 8.10 10.23
N ILE A 61 -4.15 8.67 9.37
CA ILE A 61 -4.12 8.39 7.93
C ILE A 61 -2.77 8.77 7.28
N ARG A 62 -2.02 9.70 7.84
CA ARG A 62 -0.67 10.02 7.35
C ARG A 62 0.28 8.83 7.51
N THR A 63 0.23 8.12 8.62
CA THR A 63 1.00 6.89 8.85
C THR A 63 0.64 5.83 7.83
N GLU A 64 -0.65 5.55 7.64
CA GLU A 64 -1.15 4.58 6.65
C GLU A 64 -0.66 4.88 5.22
N LEU A 65 -0.69 6.17 4.84
CA LEU A 65 -0.21 6.63 3.54
C LEU A 65 1.30 6.36 3.38
N TRP A 66 2.10 6.67 4.39
CA TRP A 66 3.53 6.44 4.37
C TRP A 66 3.90 4.97 4.41
N GLU A 67 3.26 4.16 5.25
CA GLU A 67 3.50 2.72 5.33
C GLU A 67 3.22 2.01 4.00
N LYS A 68 2.13 2.41 3.32
CA LYS A 68 1.89 1.91 1.97
C LYS A 68 2.92 2.42 0.98
N SER A 69 3.29 3.71 1.07
CA SER A 69 4.26 4.34 0.17
C SER A 69 5.63 3.68 0.26
N VAL A 70 6.09 3.32 1.48
CA VAL A 70 7.33 2.58 1.70
C VAL A 70 7.38 1.32 0.84
N PHE A 71 6.33 0.51 0.86
CA PHE A 71 6.29 -0.73 0.08
C PHE A 71 6.14 -0.48 -1.42
N ILE A 72 5.15 0.34 -1.82
CA ILE A 72 4.81 0.54 -3.24
C ILE A 72 5.95 1.22 -4.00
N SER A 73 6.65 2.20 -3.41
CA SER A 73 7.78 2.85 -4.08
C SER A 73 8.92 1.88 -4.35
N ALA A 74 9.25 1.02 -3.38
CA ALA A 74 10.31 0.04 -3.51
C ALA A 74 9.99 -1.04 -4.56
N ILE A 75 8.83 -1.70 -4.44
CA ILE A 75 8.47 -2.79 -5.35
C ILE A 75 8.24 -2.29 -6.78
N SER A 76 7.52 -1.17 -6.95
CA SER A 76 7.27 -0.60 -8.27
C SER A 76 8.55 -0.06 -8.92
N GLY A 77 9.46 0.52 -8.12
CA GLY A 77 10.74 1.01 -8.61
C GLY A 77 11.59 -0.11 -9.18
N VAL A 78 11.75 -1.20 -8.45
CA VAL A 78 12.58 -2.33 -8.90
C VAL A 78 11.93 -3.05 -10.07
N THR A 79 10.66 -3.45 -9.98
CA THR A 79 9.97 -4.18 -11.05
C THR A 79 9.90 -3.38 -12.35
N ALA A 80 9.72 -2.06 -12.28
CA ALA A 80 9.77 -1.19 -13.46
C ALA A 80 11.16 -1.10 -14.06
N ALA A 81 12.21 -1.04 -13.23
CA ALA A 81 13.59 -0.98 -13.69
C ALA A 81 14.03 -2.27 -14.39
N ILE A 82 13.71 -3.42 -13.80
CA ILE A 82 14.07 -4.73 -14.38
C ILE A 82 13.09 -5.21 -15.45
N ARG A 83 11.86 -4.67 -15.50
CA ARG A 83 10.76 -5.09 -16.40
C ARG A 83 10.38 -6.57 -16.24
N LEU A 84 10.45 -7.05 -15.04
CA LEU A 84 10.08 -8.42 -14.66
C LEU A 84 9.10 -8.38 -13.48
N PRO A 85 8.28 -9.43 -13.31
CA PRO A 85 7.37 -9.53 -12.19
C PRO A 85 8.10 -9.68 -10.84
N ASP A 86 7.38 -9.49 -9.75
CA ASP A 86 7.89 -9.51 -8.38
C ASP A 86 8.69 -10.79 -8.04
N GLY A 87 8.28 -11.95 -8.56
CA GLY A 87 9.02 -13.19 -8.38
C GLY A 87 10.50 -13.09 -8.75
N ALA A 88 10.83 -12.38 -9.84
CA ALA A 88 12.22 -12.18 -10.25
C ALA A 88 13.00 -11.31 -9.24
N THR A 89 12.34 -10.34 -8.60
CA THR A 89 12.96 -9.52 -7.54
C THR A 89 13.36 -10.38 -6.35
N ARG A 90 12.55 -11.35 -5.97
CA ARG A 90 12.81 -12.25 -4.82
C ARG A 90 13.91 -13.27 -5.08
N ASP A 91 13.94 -13.79 -6.30
CA ASP A 91 14.79 -14.92 -6.65
C ASP A 91 16.24 -14.51 -6.95
N GLU A 92 16.47 -13.23 -7.26
CA GLU A 92 17.78 -12.72 -7.64
C GLU A 92 18.28 -11.66 -6.65
N LYS A 93 19.39 -11.98 -5.98
CA LYS A 93 19.97 -11.10 -4.95
C LYS A 93 20.28 -9.68 -5.48
N SER A 94 20.72 -9.58 -6.72
CA SER A 94 21.03 -8.29 -7.38
C SER A 94 19.81 -7.38 -7.56
N PHE A 95 18.58 -7.90 -7.44
CA PHE A 95 17.33 -7.16 -7.46
C PHE A 95 16.75 -7.03 -6.04
N TRP A 96 16.95 -8.05 -5.20
CA TRP A 96 16.47 -8.05 -3.84
C TRP A 96 17.16 -6.99 -2.96
N ASP A 97 18.48 -6.86 -3.07
CA ASP A 97 19.23 -5.87 -2.28
C ASP A 97 18.75 -4.44 -2.57
N PRO A 98 18.64 -3.96 -3.83
CA PRO A 98 18.05 -2.65 -4.13
C PRO A 98 16.58 -2.48 -3.68
N PHE A 99 15.81 -3.56 -3.66
CA PHE A 99 14.44 -3.50 -3.11
C PHE A 99 14.47 -3.21 -1.61
N VAL A 100 15.30 -3.92 -0.84
CA VAL A 100 15.44 -3.70 0.61
C VAL A 100 16.00 -2.30 0.89
N ASP A 101 17.06 -1.89 0.18
CA ASP A 101 17.63 -0.55 0.30
C ASP A 101 16.57 0.55 0.06
N SER A 102 15.70 0.36 -0.94
CA SER A 102 14.61 1.30 -1.24
C SER A 102 13.54 1.34 -0.13
N LEU A 103 13.27 0.21 0.53
CA LEU A 103 12.38 0.21 1.71
C LEU A 103 12.97 1.03 2.86
N GLU A 104 14.28 0.88 3.11
CA GLU A 104 14.99 1.62 4.15
C GLU A 104 15.01 3.12 3.87
N GLU A 105 15.33 3.52 2.64
CA GLU A 105 15.31 4.94 2.22
C GLU A 105 13.91 5.55 2.36
N ALA A 106 12.86 4.83 1.96
CA ALA A 106 11.48 5.30 2.07
C ALA A 106 11.02 5.40 3.52
N ARG A 107 11.41 4.45 4.41
CA ARG A 107 11.20 4.55 5.86
C ARG A 107 11.88 5.79 6.43
N ASP A 108 13.15 6.00 6.08
CA ASP A 108 13.93 7.13 6.60
C ASP A 108 13.34 8.47 6.15
N ALA A 109 12.83 8.53 4.92
CA ALA A 109 12.09 9.70 4.43
C ALA A 109 10.80 9.94 5.23
N ALA A 110 10.03 8.90 5.57
CA ALA A 110 8.84 9.02 6.41
C ALA A 110 9.19 9.60 7.80
N ILE A 111 10.26 9.08 8.41
CA ILE A 111 10.76 9.56 9.71
C ILE A 111 11.21 11.02 9.62
N ALA A 112 11.92 11.41 8.56
CA ALA A 112 12.36 12.79 8.33
C ALA A 112 11.18 13.76 8.16
N GLU A 113 10.05 13.30 7.59
CA GLU A 113 8.79 14.04 7.50
C GLU A 113 7.98 14.04 8.81
N GLY A 114 8.52 13.49 9.89
CA GLY A 114 7.89 13.44 11.22
C GLY A 114 6.75 12.44 11.34
N VAL A 115 6.71 11.44 10.46
CA VAL A 115 5.70 10.36 10.54
C VAL A 115 6.28 9.20 11.34
N GLN A 116 5.50 8.73 12.31
CA GLN A 116 5.83 7.53 13.07
C GLN A 116 5.38 6.30 12.30
N VAL A 117 6.32 5.64 11.63
CA VAL A 117 6.12 4.29 11.08
C VAL A 117 6.59 3.25 12.09
N THR A 118 6.14 1.99 11.95
CA THR A 118 6.57 0.91 12.85
C THR A 118 8.08 0.65 12.72
N ASP A 119 8.74 0.30 13.80
CA ASP A 119 10.20 0.06 13.82
C ASP A 119 10.59 -1.10 12.88
N ASP A 120 9.72 -2.08 12.74
CA ASP A 120 9.90 -3.33 11.98
C ASP A 120 9.33 -3.25 10.56
N ILE A 121 8.93 -2.05 10.08
CA ILE A 121 8.24 -1.89 8.78
C ILE A 121 9.02 -2.52 7.61
N VAL A 122 10.34 -2.42 7.61
CA VAL A 122 11.18 -3.00 6.55
C VAL A 122 11.11 -4.53 6.60
N GLU A 123 11.18 -5.12 7.79
CA GLU A 123 11.07 -6.56 7.99
C GLU A 123 9.67 -7.07 7.60
N GLU A 124 8.61 -6.39 8.05
CA GLU A 124 7.23 -6.70 7.67
C GLU A 124 7.00 -6.65 6.17
N ARG A 125 7.52 -5.60 5.49
CA ARG A 125 7.34 -5.43 4.04
C ARG A 125 8.18 -6.41 3.23
N THR A 126 9.38 -6.78 3.70
CA THR A 126 10.18 -7.85 3.09
C THR A 126 9.51 -9.22 3.25
N ALA A 127 8.93 -9.52 4.41
CA ALA A 127 8.15 -10.74 4.61
C ALA A 127 6.93 -10.77 3.70
N PHE A 128 6.17 -9.67 3.65
CA PHE A 128 5.01 -9.55 2.77
C PHE A 128 5.38 -9.74 1.28
N ALA A 129 6.47 -9.13 0.80
CA ALA A 129 6.93 -9.31 -0.58
C ALA A 129 7.22 -10.77 -0.90
N ARG A 130 7.75 -11.55 0.04
CA ARG A 130 8.04 -12.97 -0.15
C ARG A 130 6.78 -13.84 -0.30
N ASP A 131 5.65 -13.40 0.24
CA ASP A 131 4.37 -14.12 0.21
C ASP A 131 3.49 -13.73 -0.99
N LEU A 132 3.86 -12.70 -1.76
CA LEU A 132 3.10 -12.28 -2.94
C LEU A 132 3.12 -13.33 -4.05
N ASP A 133 2.12 -13.30 -4.94
CA ASP A 133 2.12 -14.11 -6.17
C ASP A 133 3.34 -13.75 -7.02
N PRO A 134 4.17 -14.74 -7.44
CA PRO A 134 5.36 -14.47 -8.25
C PRO A 134 5.10 -13.77 -9.59
N GLY A 135 3.88 -13.87 -10.11
CA GLY A 135 3.47 -13.24 -11.36
C GLY A 135 2.97 -11.80 -11.23
N MET A 136 2.95 -11.24 -10.00
CA MET A 136 2.50 -9.86 -9.76
C MET A 136 3.49 -8.83 -10.32
N TYR A 137 2.94 -7.72 -10.85
CA TYR A 137 3.67 -6.53 -11.31
C TYR A 137 3.29 -5.30 -10.47
#